data_6d1c8be4c3d32c435cb7cbff18ec69ad
#
_entry.id   6d1c8be4c3d32c435cb7cbff18ec69ad
#
_cell.length_a   1.000
_cell.length_b   1.000
_cell.length_c   1.000
_cell.angle_alpha   90.00
_cell.angle_beta   90.00
_cell.angle_gamma   90.00
#
_symmetry.space_group_name_H-M   'P 1'
#
loop_
_entity.id
_entity.type
_entity.pdbx_description
1 polymer ?
#
loop_
_entity_poly.entity_id
_entity_poly.type
_entity_poly.pdbx_seq_one_letter_code
_entity_poly.pdbx_strand_id
1 'polypeptide(L)'
;KAAENGATGVELDLEFTADGVPILMHDETVERTTDGSGRLCDLTFDEIRRLNPSVKHRLWNKFKGEKVPTLREAVVESMHHDLIVYFDVKGHANQAVDALKQLYLEFPYLYNNSVVCSFMPDVVYKMRQADRNVVTALTHRPWQLSHFGDGTPRFTCFWKHYLYAMMDIILDWSLHTFLWQLCGVSGFLIQKNFVSREYMRHWSSKGIQVVAWTVNTFAEKNYYETVLESSYITDSLVEDCDPHY
;
A
#
# COMPACT_ATOMS: atom_id res chain seq x y z
N LYS A 1 8.24 -15.08 6.86
CA LYS A 1 7.91 -15.83 5.61
C LYS A 1 8.35 -15.05 4.38
N ALA A 2 8.00 -13.75 4.23
CA ALA A 2 8.43 -12.97 3.07
C ALA A 2 9.97 -13.00 2.90
N ALA A 3 10.72 -12.66 3.94
CA ALA A 3 12.18 -12.71 3.97
C ALA A 3 12.74 -14.12 3.68
N GLU A 4 12.16 -15.16 4.28
CA GLU A 4 12.55 -16.57 4.02
C GLU A 4 12.36 -16.97 2.56
N ASN A 5 11.43 -16.34 1.86
CA ASN A 5 11.15 -16.56 0.44
C ASN A 5 11.95 -15.64 -0.48
N GLY A 6 12.85 -14.80 0.05
CA GLY A 6 13.73 -13.94 -0.73
C GLY A 6 13.17 -12.55 -1.05
N ALA A 7 12.13 -12.10 -0.35
CA ALA A 7 11.66 -10.72 -0.49
C ALA A 7 12.73 -9.74 -0.05
N THR A 8 12.90 -8.66 -0.81
CA THR A 8 13.77 -7.52 -0.46
C THR A 8 13.04 -6.44 0.34
N GLY A 9 11.70 -6.50 0.36
CA GLY A 9 10.86 -5.59 1.09
C GLY A 9 9.46 -6.15 1.34
N VAL A 10 8.69 -5.42 2.13
CA VAL A 10 7.28 -5.71 2.42
C VAL A 10 6.45 -4.43 2.24
N GLU A 11 5.23 -4.61 1.78
CA GLU A 11 4.23 -3.55 1.77
C GLU A 11 3.27 -3.81 2.94
N LEU A 12 2.89 -2.74 3.63
CA LEU A 12 2.13 -2.77 4.86
C LEU A 12 1.02 -1.70 4.81
N ASP A 13 -0.22 -2.14 4.93
CA ASP A 13 -1.42 -1.29 4.93
C ASP A 13 -1.64 -0.65 6.30
N LEU A 14 -1.39 0.65 6.42
CA LEU A 14 -1.55 1.40 7.67
C LEU A 14 -2.97 1.92 7.83
N GLU A 15 -3.59 1.50 8.92
CA GLU A 15 -4.91 1.92 9.37
C GLU A 15 -4.92 2.24 10.88
N PHE A 16 -6.05 2.75 11.37
CA PHE A 16 -6.21 3.17 12.75
C PHE A 16 -7.45 2.55 13.39
N THR A 17 -7.31 2.14 14.65
CA THR A 17 -8.42 1.70 15.49
C THR A 17 -9.27 2.87 15.96
N ALA A 18 -10.44 2.60 16.56
CA ALA A 18 -11.33 3.61 17.12
C ALA A 18 -10.64 4.50 18.19
N ASP A 19 -9.71 3.93 18.94
CA ASP A 19 -8.90 4.61 19.96
C ASP A 19 -7.57 5.17 19.43
N GLY A 20 -7.39 5.18 18.10
CA GLY A 20 -6.29 5.85 17.41
C GLY A 20 -4.96 5.10 17.39
N VAL A 21 -4.94 3.82 17.71
CA VAL A 21 -3.71 3.00 17.63
C VAL A 21 -3.42 2.64 16.19
N PRO A 22 -2.19 2.89 15.67
CA PRO A 22 -1.80 2.50 14.32
C PRO A 22 -1.57 0.99 14.23
N ILE A 23 -2.32 0.33 13.36
CA ILE A 23 -2.29 -1.11 13.11
C ILE A 23 -2.12 -1.40 11.62
N LEU A 24 -1.87 -2.66 11.27
CA LEU A 24 -1.80 -3.11 9.89
C LEU A 24 -3.03 -3.92 9.53
N MET A 25 -3.81 -3.39 8.61
CA MET A 25 -4.99 -4.05 8.08
C MET A 25 -5.33 -3.48 6.70
N HIS A 26 -5.56 -4.36 5.71
CA HIS A 26 -5.88 -3.93 4.35
C HIS A 26 -7.32 -3.40 4.22
N ASP A 27 -8.28 -4.10 4.82
CA ASP A 27 -9.71 -3.80 4.65
C ASP A 27 -10.20 -2.82 5.73
N GLU A 28 -11.20 -2.03 5.41
CA GLU A 28 -11.92 -1.19 6.37
C GLU A 28 -12.68 -1.99 7.44
N THR A 29 -12.86 -3.29 7.21
CA THR A 29 -13.59 -4.21 8.10
C THR A 29 -12.75 -5.44 8.41
N VAL A 30 -13.03 -6.12 9.53
CA VAL A 30 -12.23 -7.27 9.99
C VAL A 30 -12.71 -8.62 9.46
N GLU A 31 -13.84 -8.67 8.76
CA GLU A 31 -14.53 -9.93 8.39
C GLU A 31 -13.73 -10.81 7.45
N ARG A 32 -13.02 -10.26 6.46
CA ARG A 32 -12.37 -11.07 5.43
C ARG A 32 -11.22 -11.91 5.99
N THR A 33 -10.47 -11.38 6.93
CA THR A 33 -9.23 -12.00 7.41
C THR A 33 -9.32 -12.58 8.82
N THR A 34 -10.29 -12.14 9.64
CA THR A 34 -10.38 -12.54 11.05
C THR A 34 -11.65 -13.34 11.37
N ASP A 35 -11.76 -13.78 12.60
CA ASP A 35 -12.97 -14.38 13.20
C ASP A 35 -13.96 -13.35 13.80
N GLY A 36 -13.65 -12.06 13.66
CA GLY A 36 -14.51 -10.97 14.12
C GLY A 36 -15.41 -10.37 13.05
N SER A 37 -16.14 -9.32 13.44
CA SER A 37 -16.97 -8.51 12.56
C SER A 37 -16.96 -7.04 13.02
N GLY A 38 -17.15 -6.12 12.08
CA GLY A 38 -17.21 -4.68 12.32
C GLY A 38 -16.15 -3.89 11.58
N ARG A 39 -16.34 -2.58 11.59
CA ARG A 39 -15.40 -1.64 10.94
C ARG A 39 -14.24 -1.33 11.88
N LEU A 40 -13.05 -1.15 11.35
CA LEU A 40 -11.86 -0.80 12.13
C LEU A 40 -12.06 0.48 12.94
N CYS A 41 -12.69 1.48 12.35
CA CYS A 41 -12.96 2.75 13.01
C CYS A 41 -13.95 2.68 14.20
N ASP A 42 -14.66 1.56 14.35
CA ASP A 42 -15.62 1.31 15.44
C ASP A 42 -15.06 0.37 16.51
N LEU A 43 -13.89 -0.25 16.28
CA LEU A 43 -13.26 -1.22 17.17
C LEU A 43 -12.01 -0.63 17.85
N THR A 44 -11.90 -0.82 19.15
CA THR A 44 -10.70 -0.47 19.93
C THR A 44 -9.55 -1.43 19.64
N PHE A 45 -8.32 -1.02 19.93
CA PHE A 45 -7.15 -1.88 19.80
C PHE A 45 -7.29 -3.17 20.61
N ASP A 46 -7.80 -3.10 21.83
CA ASP A 46 -8.01 -4.29 22.66
C ASP A 46 -8.99 -5.29 22.05
N GLU A 47 -10.04 -4.82 21.39
CA GLU A 47 -10.99 -5.68 20.66
C GLU A 47 -10.33 -6.32 19.46
N ILE A 48 -9.63 -5.55 18.62
CA ILE A 48 -8.91 -6.04 17.44
C ILE A 48 -7.80 -7.03 17.85
N ARG A 49 -7.10 -6.78 18.96
CA ARG A 49 -6.00 -7.65 19.42
C ARG A 49 -6.48 -9.02 19.91
N ARG A 50 -7.76 -9.17 20.21
CA ARG A 50 -8.37 -10.47 20.58
C ARG A 50 -8.72 -11.31 19.37
N LEU A 51 -8.87 -10.70 18.20
CA LEU A 51 -9.20 -11.40 16.97
C LEU A 51 -8.07 -12.33 16.51
N ASN A 52 -8.44 -13.36 15.77
CA ASN A 52 -7.51 -14.27 15.13
C ASN A 52 -7.40 -13.94 13.62
N PRO A 53 -6.34 -13.25 13.17
CA PRO A 53 -6.17 -12.88 11.77
C PRO A 53 -5.74 -14.03 10.86
N SER A 54 -5.43 -15.19 11.42
CA SER A 54 -5.00 -16.35 10.63
C SER A 54 -6.13 -17.34 10.33
N VAL A 55 -7.30 -17.20 10.96
CA VAL A 55 -8.36 -18.21 10.96
C VAL A 55 -8.86 -18.59 9.56
N LYS A 56 -8.86 -17.65 8.63
CA LYS A 56 -9.29 -17.84 7.24
C LYS A 56 -8.15 -18.11 6.27
N HIS A 57 -6.91 -18.07 6.77
CA HIS A 57 -5.74 -18.34 5.95
C HIS A 57 -5.56 -19.84 5.73
N ARG A 58 -5.21 -20.28 4.50
CA ARG A 58 -4.99 -21.71 4.17
C ARG A 58 -3.96 -22.43 5.06
N LEU A 59 -3.00 -21.68 5.62
CA LEU A 59 -2.00 -22.20 6.56
C LEU A 59 -2.31 -21.82 8.02
N TRP A 60 -3.59 -21.67 8.38
CA TRP A 60 -4.03 -21.20 9.70
C TRP A 60 -3.41 -22.00 10.86
N ASN A 61 -3.22 -23.30 10.68
CA ASN A 61 -2.59 -24.16 11.68
C ASN A 61 -1.14 -23.77 12.01
N LYS A 62 -0.38 -23.28 10.98
CA LYS A 62 1.00 -22.83 11.14
C LYS A 62 1.05 -21.47 11.86
N PHE A 63 0.04 -20.62 11.64
CA PHE A 63 -0.02 -19.26 12.16
C PHE A 63 -1.03 -19.10 13.31
N LYS A 64 -1.33 -20.20 13.98
CA LYS A 64 -2.24 -20.19 15.14
C LYS A 64 -1.65 -19.35 16.27
N GLY A 65 -2.45 -18.38 16.75
CA GLY A 65 -2.04 -17.49 17.85
C GLY A 65 -1.44 -16.17 17.43
N GLU A 66 -1.24 -15.95 16.12
CA GLU A 66 -0.86 -14.64 15.59
C GLU A 66 -1.93 -13.61 15.90
N LYS A 67 -1.51 -12.35 15.97
CA LYS A 67 -2.37 -11.20 16.27
C LYS A 67 -2.22 -10.14 15.19
N VAL A 68 -3.23 -9.30 15.04
CA VAL A 68 -3.12 -8.10 14.20
C VAL A 68 -1.98 -7.25 14.75
N PRO A 69 -0.93 -6.99 13.99
CA PRO A 69 0.24 -6.26 14.49
C PRO A 69 -0.04 -4.75 14.53
N THR A 70 0.60 -4.09 15.50
CA THR A 70 0.76 -2.64 15.45
C THR A 70 1.79 -2.26 14.39
N LEU A 71 1.75 -1.01 13.93
CA LEU A 71 2.75 -0.43 13.04
C LEU A 71 4.18 -0.63 13.58
N ARG A 72 4.38 -0.38 14.89
CA ARG A 72 5.68 -0.52 15.53
C ARG A 72 6.18 -1.96 15.57
N GLU A 73 5.31 -2.93 15.91
CA GLU A 73 5.67 -4.35 15.94
C GLU A 73 6.13 -4.83 14.55
N ALA A 74 5.40 -4.43 13.50
CA ALA A 74 5.74 -4.83 12.13
C ALA A 74 7.06 -4.20 11.64
N VAL A 75 7.35 -2.96 12.02
CA VAL A 75 8.61 -2.30 11.68
C VAL A 75 9.79 -2.99 12.37
N VAL A 76 9.68 -3.30 13.65
CA VAL A 76 10.74 -4.00 14.39
C VAL A 76 11.04 -5.36 13.73
N GLU A 77 9.98 -6.11 13.37
CA GLU A 77 10.14 -7.39 12.69
C GLU A 77 10.76 -7.25 11.30
N SER A 78 10.35 -6.24 10.53
CA SER A 78 10.91 -5.96 9.20
C SER A 78 12.40 -5.60 9.28
N MET A 79 12.79 -4.81 10.28
CA MET A 79 14.19 -4.45 10.53
C MET A 79 15.04 -5.66 10.91
N HIS A 80 14.52 -6.61 11.69
CA HIS A 80 15.22 -7.86 12.03
C HIS A 80 15.58 -8.70 10.80
N HIS A 81 14.81 -8.54 9.72
CA HIS A 81 15.01 -9.24 8.45
C HIS A 81 15.64 -8.38 7.35
N ASP A 82 16.07 -7.17 7.67
CA ASP A 82 16.66 -6.19 6.73
C ASP A 82 15.77 -5.90 5.50
N LEU A 83 14.46 -5.82 5.73
CA LEU A 83 13.46 -5.58 4.69
C LEU A 83 13.20 -4.08 4.52
N ILE A 84 13.08 -3.65 3.26
CA ILE A 84 12.53 -2.32 2.92
C ILE A 84 11.04 -2.32 3.20
N VAL A 85 10.52 -1.26 3.81
CA VAL A 85 9.11 -1.17 4.19
C VAL A 85 8.39 -0.13 3.33
N TYR A 86 7.34 -0.55 2.65
CA TYR A 86 6.40 0.34 1.97
C TYR A 86 5.16 0.51 2.86
N PHE A 87 4.96 1.70 3.40
CA PHE A 87 3.79 2.04 4.21
C PHE A 87 2.69 2.55 3.29
N ASP A 88 1.69 1.72 2.94
CA ASP A 88 0.52 2.17 2.20
C ASP A 88 -0.51 2.75 3.18
N VAL A 89 -0.61 4.08 3.17
CA VAL A 89 -1.49 4.82 4.07
C VAL A 89 -2.86 4.95 3.43
N LYS A 90 -3.86 4.27 4.00
CA LYS A 90 -5.21 4.21 3.44
C LYS A 90 -6.01 5.50 3.61
N GLY A 91 -5.69 6.30 4.64
CA GLY A 91 -6.38 7.55 4.93
C GLY A 91 -5.86 8.22 6.19
N HIS A 92 -6.72 9.00 6.88
CA HIS A 92 -6.40 9.62 8.17
C HIS A 92 -5.07 10.41 8.17
N ALA A 93 -4.86 11.22 7.13
CA ALA A 93 -3.58 11.86 6.81
C ALA A 93 -2.85 12.50 8.00
N ASN A 94 -3.56 13.20 8.89
CA ASN A 94 -2.94 13.83 10.06
C ASN A 94 -2.44 12.80 11.08
N GLN A 95 -3.27 11.80 11.41
CA GLN A 95 -2.89 10.72 12.33
C GLN A 95 -1.73 9.89 11.76
N ALA A 96 -1.77 9.59 10.46
CA ALA A 96 -0.72 8.84 9.79
C ALA A 96 0.62 9.60 9.81
N VAL A 97 0.60 10.89 9.52
CA VAL A 97 1.80 11.74 9.58
C VAL A 97 2.37 11.78 10.99
N ASP A 98 1.54 11.96 12.01
CA ASP A 98 2.00 12.01 13.41
C ASP A 98 2.58 10.66 13.84
N ALA A 99 1.92 9.54 13.55
CA ALA A 99 2.39 8.20 13.86
C ALA A 99 3.71 7.88 13.15
N LEU A 100 3.81 8.16 11.85
CA LEU A 100 5.02 7.91 11.07
C LEU A 100 6.18 8.80 11.51
N LYS A 101 5.95 10.08 11.81
CA LYS A 101 7.02 10.96 12.38
C LYS A 101 7.61 10.39 13.67
N GLN A 102 6.77 9.94 14.59
CA GLN A 102 7.24 9.31 15.82
C GLN A 102 8.06 8.05 15.53
N LEU A 103 7.59 7.25 14.56
CA LEU A 103 8.28 6.04 14.14
C LEU A 103 9.66 6.33 13.51
N TYR A 104 9.78 7.33 12.65
CA TYR A 104 11.06 7.75 12.05
C TYR A 104 12.04 8.34 13.09
N LEU A 105 11.52 9.01 14.11
CA LEU A 105 12.35 9.49 15.24
C LEU A 105 12.85 8.32 16.09
N GLU A 106 12.03 7.32 16.33
CA GLU A 106 12.40 6.11 17.09
C GLU A 106 13.36 5.22 16.31
N PHE A 107 13.14 5.11 14.97
CA PHE A 107 13.90 4.24 14.09
C PHE A 107 14.49 5.01 12.89
N PRO A 108 15.59 5.76 13.06
CA PRO A 108 16.21 6.53 11.96
C PRO A 108 16.66 5.68 10.77
N TYR A 109 16.83 4.37 10.96
CA TYR A 109 17.09 3.39 9.89
C TYR A 109 16.05 3.46 8.76
N LEU A 110 14.79 3.79 9.08
CA LEU A 110 13.69 3.88 8.12
C LEU A 110 13.90 4.94 7.04
N TYR A 111 14.68 6.00 7.29
CA TYR A 111 14.94 7.03 6.28
C TYR A 111 15.57 6.48 5.00
N ASN A 112 16.38 5.42 5.13
CA ASN A 112 17.03 4.76 4.00
C ASN A 112 16.35 3.46 3.57
N ASN A 113 15.40 2.95 4.37
CA ASN A 113 14.82 1.62 4.20
C ASN A 113 13.29 1.62 4.24
N SER A 114 12.67 2.76 3.93
CA SER A 114 11.22 2.77 3.77
C SER A 114 10.72 3.81 2.78
N VAL A 115 9.50 3.60 2.32
CA VAL A 115 8.73 4.49 1.45
C VAL A 115 7.34 4.67 2.02
N VAL A 116 6.88 5.91 2.16
CA VAL A 116 5.49 6.20 2.50
C VAL A 116 4.70 6.42 1.22
N CYS A 117 3.72 5.58 0.97
CA CYS A 117 2.90 5.64 -0.22
C CYS A 117 1.41 5.76 0.13
N SER A 118 0.63 6.30 -0.78
CA SER A 118 -0.82 6.41 -0.65
C SER A 118 -1.49 6.68 -1.99
N PHE A 119 -2.73 6.19 -2.13
CA PHE A 119 -3.65 6.63 -3.19
C PHE A 119 -4.12 8.07 -3.01
N MET A 120 -3.93 8.65 -1.82
CA MET A 120 -4.40 9.97 -1.45
C MET A 120 -3.26 10.99 -1.52
N PRO A 121 -3.24 11.90 -2.52
CA PRO A 121 -2.17 12.88 -2.66
C PRO A 121 -1.98 13.79 -1.44
N ASP A 122 -3.04 14.06 -0.66
CA ASP A 122 -2.96 14.89 0.55
C ASP A 122 -2.16 14.21 1.67
N VAL A 123 -2.22 12.88 1.79
CA VAL A 123 -1.39 12.09 2.72
C VAL A 123 0.09 12.28 2.37
N VAL A 124 0.43 12.04 1.10
CA VAL A 124 1.79 12.14 0.59
C VAL A 124 2.33 13.56 0.73
N TYR A 125 1.52 14.54 0.36
CA TYR A 125 1.86 15.97 0.50
C TYR A 125 2.13 16.36 1.96
N LYS A 126 1.22 16.01 2.87
CA LYS A 126 1.38 16.30 4.31
C LYS A 126 2.60 15.61 4.92
N MET A 127 2.84 14.35 4.55
CA MET A 127 4.04 13.64 5.01
C MET A 127 5.32 14.37 4.55
N ARG A 128 5.39 14.76 3.29
CA ARG A 128 6.53 15.50 2.73
C ARG A 128 6.72 16.88 3.35
N GLN A 129 5.62 17.56 3.73
CA GLN A 129 5.69 18.82 4.48
C GLN A 129 6.16 18.62 5.92
N ALA A 130 5.77 17.52 6.54
CA ALA A 130 6.12 17.21 7.93
C ALA A 130 7.58 16.76 8.09
N ASP A 131 8.10 16.00 7.12
CA ASP A 131 9.50 15.58 7.07
C ASP A 131 9.98 15.38 5.63
N ARG A 132 10.89 16.24 5.20
CA ARG A 132 11.45 16.23 3.83
C ARG A 132 12.44 15.10 3.57
N ASN A 133 12.92 14.41 4.60
CA ASN A 133 13.86 13.31 4.45
C ASN A 133 13.14 11.98 4.17
N VAL A 134 11.84 11.91 4.43
CA VAL A 134 11.04 10.71 4.17
C VAL A 134 10.86 10.53 2.66
N VAL A 135 11.17 9.34 2.16
CA VAL A 135 10.89 8.97 0.78
C VAL A 135 9.39 8.72 0.62
N THR A 136 8.79 9.37 -0.36
CA THR A 136 7.34 9.28 -0.59
C THR A 136 7.03 8.85 -2.01
N ALA A 137 5.91 8.16 -2.19
CA ALA A 137 5.40 7.72 -3.48
C ALA A 137 3.88 7.91 -3.58
N LEU A 138 3.37 8.10 -4.79
CA LEU A 138 1.94 8.09 -5.07
C LEU A 138 1.54 6.71 -5.60
N THR A 139 0.55 6.11 -4.96
CA THR A 139 -0.09 4.88 -5.45
C THR A 139 -1.22 5.27 -6.40
N HIS A 140 -1.29 4.61 -7.54
CA HIS A 140 -2.27 4.95 -8.55
C HIS A 140 -2.70 3.75 -9.38
N ARG A 141 -3.98 3.73 -9.75
CA ARG A 141 -4.54 2.96 -10.85
C ARG A 141 -5.58 3.80 -11.59
N PRO A 142 -5.71 3.68 -12.90
CA PRO A 142 -6.81 4.30 -13.63
C PRO A 142 -8.17 3.84 -13.10
N TRP A 143 -9.15 4.73 -13.14
CA TRP A 143 -10.53 4.46 -12.74
C TRP A 143 -10.72 4.12 -11.26
N GLN A 144 -9.83 4.58 -10.37
CA GLN A 144 -9.87 4.24 -8.95
C GLN A 144 -11.09 4.82 -8.22
N LEU A 145 -11.66 5.93 -8.68
CA LEU A 145 -12.81 6.59 -8.06
C LEU A 145 -14.13 6.02 -8.55
N SER A 146 -14.21 5.63 -9.83
CA SER A 146 -15.45 5.16 -10.48
C SER A 146 -15.63 3.65 -10.47
N HIS A 147 -14.54 2.87 -10.36
CA HIS A 147 -14.57 1.40 -10.41
C HIS A 147 -13.85 0.78 -9.21
N PHE A 148 -14.22 -0.46 -8.89
CA PHE A 148 -13.46 -1.32 -8.00
C PHE A 148 -12.22 -1.89 -8.70
N GLY A 149 -11.38 -2.61 -7.96
CA GLY A 149 -10.16 -3.23 -8.51
C GLY A 149 -10.41 -4.28 -9.60
N ASP A 150 -11.56 -4.96 -9.54
CA ASP A 150 -12.02 -5.94 -10.53
C ASP A 150 -12.64 -5.31 -11.79
N GLY A 151 -12.68 -3.98 -11.88
CA GLY A 151 -13.27 -3.24 -12.99
C GLY A 151 -14.78 -3.06 -12.91
N THR A 152 -15.44 -3.52 -11.85
CA THR A 152 -16.89 -3.29 -11.67
C THR A 152 -17.18 -1.85 -11.25
N PRO A 153 -18.25 -1.22 -11.78
CA PRO A 153 -18.61 0.15 -11.39
C PRO A 153 -18.95 0.26 -9.90
N ARG A 154 -18.43 1.29 -9.22
CA ARG A 154 -18.78 1.60 -7.82
C ARG A 154 -20.19 2.13 -7.66
N PHE A 155 -20.75 2.72 -8.71
CA PHE A 155 -22.05 3.41 -8.66
C PHE A 155 -23.00 2.85 -9.71
N THR A 156 -24.19 2.45 -9.30
CA THR A 156 -25.30 2.04 -10.17
C THR A 156 -26.02 3.25 -10.77
N CYS A 157 -25.94 4.41 -10.12
CA CYS A 157 -26.53 5.66 -10.60
C CYS A 157 -25.71 6.23 -11.73
N PHE A 158 -26.30 6.38 -12.94
CA PHE A 158 -25.70 6.89 -14.16
C PHE A 158 -24.91 8.20 -13.93
N TRP A 159 -25.54 9.22 -13.36
CA TRP A 159 -24.92 10.52 -13.16
C TRP A 159 -23.72 10.46 -12.19
N LYS A 160 -23.83 9.69 -11.13
CA LYS A 160 -22.68 9.48 -10.21
C LYS A 160 -21.55 8.78 -10.92
N HIS A 161 -21.83 7.71 -11.65
CA HIS A 161 -20.80 6.96 -12.37
C HIS A 161 -20.01 7.86 -13.33
N TYR A 162 -20.69 8.66 -14.18
CA TYR A 162 -20.01 9.53 -15.13
C TYR A 162 -19.28 10.70 -14.46
N LEU A 163 -19.83 11.25 -13.36
CA LEU A 163 -19.13 12.27 -12.58
C LEU A 163 -17.80 11.73 -12.04
N TYR A 164 -17.81 10.55 -11.42
CA TYR A 164 -16.60 9.96 -10.86
C TYR A 164 -15.63 9.48 -11.95
N ALA A 165 -16.11 9.01 -13.09
CA ALA A 165 -15.27 8.70 -14.24
C ALA A 165 -14.57 9.98 -14.80
N MET A 166 -15.27 11.11 -14.83
CA MET A 166 -14.65 12.40 -15.20
C MET A 166 -13.62 12.84 -14.15
N MET A 167 -13.91 12.63 -12.86
CA MET A 167 -12.94 12.90 -11.79
C MET A 167 -11.70 12.00 -11.89
N ASP A 168 -11.85 10.75 -12.30
CA ASP A 168 -10.70 9.86 -12.57
C ASP A 168 -9.79 10.42 -13.67
N ILE A 169 -10.36 10.91 -14.76
CA ILE A 169 -9.57 11.52 -15.84
C ILE A 169 -8.81 12.76 -15.35
N ILE A 170 -9.48 13.62 -14.57
CA ILE A 170 -8.85 14.82 -14.00
C ILE A 170 -7.75 14.44 -13.02
N LEU A 171 -7.98 13.43 -12.17
CA LEU A 171 -7.01 12.94 -11.21
C LEU A 171 -5.79 12.36 -11.91
N ASP A 172 -6.00 11.46 -12.88
CA ASP A 172 -4.93 10.85 -13.66
C ASP A 172 -4.07 11.92 -14.36
N TRP A 173 -4.71 12.84 -15.06
CA TRP A 173 -4.02 13.98 -15.67
C TRP A 173 -3.23 14.80 -14.64
N SER A 174 -3.83 15.10 -13.49
CA SER A 174 -3.21 15.90 -12.44
C SER A 174 -2.00 15.20 -11.82
N LEU A 175 -2.11 13.89 -11.55
CA LEU A 175 -1.03 13.06 -11.01
C LEU A 175 0.20 13.09 -11.93
N HIS A 176 -0.02 12.99 -13.25
CA HIS A 176 1.05 12.90 -14.25
C HIS A 176 1.60 14.26 -14.71
N THR A 177 0.90 15.38 -14.45
CA THR A 177 1.34 16.71 -14.86
C THR A 177 2.00 17.50 -13.74
N PHE A 178 1.37 17.66 -12.59
CA PHE A 178 1.86 18.57 -11.55
C PHE A 178 1.83 18.00 -10.11
N LEU A 179 0.89 17.08 -9.78
CA LEU A 179 0.75 16.60 -8.39
C LEU A 179 2.00 15.86 -7.91
N TRP A 180 2.67 15.11 -8.76
CA TRP A 180 3.91 14.44 -8.40
C TRP A 180 5.01 15.42 -7.95
N GLN A 181 5.11 16.59 -8.58
CA GLN A 181 6.04 17.65 -8.18
C GLN A 181 5.58 18.34 -6.90
N LEU A 182 4.27 18.66 -6.82
CA LEU A 182 3.68 19.31 -5.65
C LEU A 182 3.85 18.45 -4.39
N CYS A 183 3.61 17.16 -4.49
CA CYS A 183 3.80 16.20 -3.41
C CYS A 183 5.28 15.87 -3.18
N GLY A 184 6.18 16.20 -4.12
CA GLY A 184 7.61 15.95 -4.02
C GLY A 184 7.96 14.47 -3.93
N VAL A 185 7.26 13.62 -4.72
CA VAL A 185 7.43 12.17 -4.67
C VAL A 185 8.72 11.72 -5.31
N SER A 186 9.23 10.59 -4.85
CA SER A 186 10.38 9.88 -5.41
C SER A 186 9.96 8.65 -6.23
N GLY A 187 8.70 8.27 -6.18
CA GLY A 187 8.19 7.10 -6.90
C GLY A 187 6.69 7.11 -7.16
N PHE A 188 6.30 6.21 -8.07
CA PHE A 188 4.93 5.81 -8.32
C PHE A 188 4.75 4.32 -8.09
N LEU A 189 3.70 3.94 -7.38
CA LEU A 189 3.21 2.56 -7.29
C LEU A 189 2.02 2.43 -8.23
N ILE A 190 2.19 1.71 -9.34
CA ILE A 190 1.21 1.65 -10.44
C ILE A 190 0.68 0.24 -10.62
N GLN A 191 -0.63 0.12 -10.86
CA GLN A 191 -1.22 -1.16 -11.22
C GLN A 191 -0.53 -1.75 -12.46
N LYS A 192 -0.14 -3.01 -12.40
CA LYS A 192 0.71 -3.71 -13.38
C LYS A 192 0.30 -3.54 -14.84
N ASN A 193 -1.01 -3.51 -15.13
CA ASN A 193 -1.55 -3.44 -16.48
C ASN A 193 -1.31 -2.07 -17.16
N PHE A 194 -0.87 -1.07 -16.41
CA PHE A 194 -0.63 0.30 -16.89
C PHE A 194 0.85 0.68 -16.91
N VAL A 195 1.74 -0.27 -16.63
CA VAL A 195 3.18 -0.09 -16.71
C VAL A 195 3.68 -0.54 -18.07
N SER A 196 4.34 0.36 -18.79
CA SER A 196 5.04 0.06 -20.03
C SER A 196 6.50 0.47 -19.94
N ARG A 197 7.33 -0.02 -20.87
CA ARG A 197 8.74 0.40 -20.96
C ARG A 197 8.88 1.90 -21.19
N GLU A 198 8.00 2.50 -22.00
CA GLU A 198 7.96 3.93 -22.27
C GLU A 198 7.56 4.72 -21.02
N TYR A 199 6.58 4.25 -20.27
CA TYR A 199 6.15 4.84 -19.00
C TYR A 199 7.30 4.86 -18.00
N MET A 200 7.99 3.74 -17.84
CA MET A 200 9.14 3.64 -16.95
C MET A 200 10.29 4.55 -17.35
N ARG A 201 10.65 4.58 -18.65
CA ARG A 201 11.70 5.49 -19.17
C ARG A 201 11.36 6.96 -18.94
N HIS A 202 10.09 7.33 -19.17
CA HIS A 202 9.61 8.69 -18.94
C HIS A 202 9.82 9.12 -17.48
N TRP A 203 9.43 8.28 -16.52
CA TRP A 203 9.57 8.61 -15.10
C TRP A 203 11.00 8.49 -14.62
N SER A 204 11.73 7.48 -15.06
CA SER A 204 13.15 7.33 -14.72
C SER A 204 13.99 8.53 -15.19
N SER A 205 13.68 9.09 -16.37
CA SER A 205 14.35 10.30 -16.85
C SER A 205 14.13 11.54 -15.97
N LYS A 206 13.10 11.52 -15.13
CA LYS A 206 12.79 12.55 -14.13
C LYS A 206 13.29 12.18 -12.72
N GLY A 207 13.98 11.04 -12.56
CA GLY A 207 14.45 10.55 -11.27
C GLY A 207 13.35 9.91 -10.42
N ILE A 208 12.22 9.55 -11.02
CA ILE A 208 11.06 8.91 -10.34
C ILE A 208 11.09 7.41 -10.59
N GLN A 209 11.08 6.63 -9.52
CA GLN A 209 11.01 5.18 -9.59
C GLN A 209 9.57 4.70 -9.81
N VAL A 210 9.40 3.67 -10.63
CA VAL A 210 8.09 3.02 -10.83
C VAL A 210 8.14 1.62 -10.23
N VAL A 211 7.15 1.29 -9.42
CA VAL A 211 6.94 -0.04 -8.81
C VAL A 211 5.57 -0.56 -9.24
N ALA A 212 5.53 -1.75 -9.79
CA ALA A 212 4.27 -2.35 -10.25
C ALA A 212 3.57 -3.15 -9.14
N TRP A 213 2.24 -3.11 -9.11
CA TRP A 213 1.43 -3.93 -8.21
C TRP A 213 0.13 -4.39 -8.89
N THR A 214 -0.48 -5.53 -8.59
CA THR A 214 0.11 -6.67 -7.91
C THR A 214 0.50 -7.69 -8.97
N VAL A 215 1.76 -8.09 -8.99
CA VAL A 215 2.34 -8.98 -10.00
C VAL A 215 2.35 -10.39 -9.42
N ASN A 216 1.37 -11.22 -9.79
CA ASN A 216 1.05 -12.45 -9.07
C ASN A 216 1.41 -13.74 -9.78
N THR A 217 1.58 -13.74 -11.10
CA THR A 217 1.96 -14.97 -11.83
C THR A 217 3.46 -15.03 -12.11
N PHE A 218 4.04 -16.21 -12.19
CA PHE A 218 5.44 -16.38 -12.56
C PHE A 218 5.79 -15.79 -13.91
N ALA A 219 4.84 -15.84 -14.87
CA ALA A 219 5.04 -15.24 -16.19
C ALA A 219 5.17 -13.72 -16.10
N GLU A 220 4.32 -13.07 -15.29
CA GLU A 220 4.40 -11.62 -15.04
C GLU A 220 5.69 -11.26 -14.29
N LYS A 221 6.04 -11.98 -13.22
CA LYS A 221 7.27 -11.76 -12.45
C LYS A 221 8.49 -11.81 -13.36
N ASN A 222 8.61 -12.87 -14.18
CA ASN A 222 9.68 -12.98 -15.13
C ASN A 222 9.72 -11.83 -16.15
N TYR A 223 8.55 -11.36 -16.61
CA TYR A 223 8.47 -10.20 -17.52
C TYR A 223 8.95 -8.92 -16.85
N TYR A 224 8.54 -8.67 -15.59
CA TYR A 224 8.99 -7.51 -14.83
C TYR A 224 10.49 -7.56 -14.52
N GLU A 225 11.03 -8.72 -14.20
CA GLU A 225 12.45 -8.91 -13.88
C GLU A 225 13.34 -8.82 -15.11
N THR A 226 12.97 -9.50 -16.22
CA THR A 226 13.88 -9.70 -17.36
C THR A 226 13.66 -8.70 -18.50
N VAL A 227 12.43 -8.21 -18.68
CA VAL A 227 12.07 -7.32 -19.81
C VAL A 227 11.94 -5.88 -19.36
N LEU A 228 11.27 -5.62 -18.25
CA LEU A 228 11.09 -4.27 -17.73
C LEU A 228 12.21 -3.86 -16.77
N GLU A 229 12.91 -4.83 -16.17
CA GLU A 229 13.97 -4.59 -15.16
C GLU A 229 13.48 -3.68 -14.03
N SER A 230 12.26 -3.97 -13.52
CA SER A 230 11.53 -3.13 -12.58
C SER A 230 11.17 -3.87 -11.31
N SER A 231 11.14 -3.13 -10.22
CA SER A 231 10.60 -3.60 -8.94
C SER A 231 9.08 -3.82 -9.03
N TYR A 232 8.59 -4.81 -8.30
CA TYR A 232 7.17 -5.10 -8.22
C TYR A 232 6.76 -5.57 -6.82
N ILE A 233 5.46 -5.45 -6.52
CA ILE A 233 4.80 -5.98 -5.33
C ILE A 233 4.01 -7.22 -5.76
N THR A 234 4.11 -8.30 -4.97
CA THR A 234 3.42 -9.57 -5.19
C THR A 234 2.90 -10.16 -3.88
N ASP A 235 1.80 -10.89 -3.94
CA ASP A 235 1.24 -11.60 -2.78
C ASP A 235 2.08 -12.83 -2.38
N SER A 236 2.82 -13.42 -3.33
CA SER A 236 3.75 -14.52 -3.07
C SER A 236 4.90 -14.54 -4.08
N LEU A 237 6.11 -14.84 -3.60
CA LEU A 237 7.28 -15.04 -4.46
C LEU A 237 7.42 -16.49 -4.96
N VAL A 238 6.75 -17.44 -4.33
CA VAL A 238 6.98 -18.88 -4.53
C VAL A 238 5.80 -19.61 -5.17
N GLU A 239 4.72 -18.92 -5.48
CA GLU A 239 3.52 -19.47 -6.12
C GLU A 239 2.78 -18.41 -6.91
N ASP A 240 1.96 -18.86 -7.85
CA ASP A 240 0.99 -18.00 -8.52
C ASP A 240 -0.18 -17.72 -7.56
N CYS A 241 -0.63 -16.47 -7.52
CA CYS A 241 -1.77 -16.06 -6.72
C CYS A 241 -2.86 -15.48 -7.61
N ASP A 242 -4.12 -15.75 -7.27
CA ASP A 242 -5.24 -15.05 -7.86
C ASP A 242 -5.23 -13.59 -7.42
N PRO A 243 -5.63 -12.65 -8.27
CA PRO A 243 -5.71 -11.25 -7.89
C PRO A 243 -6.71 -11.05 -6.74
N HIS A 244 -6.27 -10.41 -5.68
CA HIS A 244 -7.14 -9.92 -4.61
C HIS A 244 -7.57 -8.49 -4.95
N TYR A 245 -8.85 -8.34 -5.31
CA TYR A 245 -9.48 -7.04 -5.62
C TYR A 245 -10.31 -6.50 -4.48
#